data_42b46c4b5104d5c2389efc94c11097fb
#
_entry.id   42b46c4b5104d5c2389efc94c11097fb
#
_cell.length_a   1.000
_cell.length_b   1.000
_cell.length_c   1.000
_cell.angle_alpha   90.00
_cell.angle_beta   90.00
_cell.angle_gamma   90.00
#
_symmetry.space_group_name_H-M   'P 1'
#
loop_
_entity.id
_entity.type
_entity.pdbx_description
1 polymer ?
#
loop_
_entity_poly.entity_id
_entity_poly.type
_entity_poly.pdbx_seq_one_letter_code
_entity_poly.pdbx_strand_id
1 'polypeptide(L)'
;MRIHWRRSAVDSLISLDKWRREIELKPIASFLREHINNYFQGQDFSVYVPGKAVVLKGYPVNLRMLLISVGKSDPYKVFYRITKDDIEIFLVRHPRQNQMF
;
A
#
# COMPACT_ATOMS: atom_id res chain seq x y z
N MET A 1 9.19 7.46 13.43
CA MET A 1 8.93 7.65 11.99
C MET A 1 7.43 7.75 11.78
N ARG A 2 6.96 8.79 11.10
CA ARG A 2 5.55 8.99 10.87
C ARG A 2 5.12 8.40 9.54
N ILE A 3 3.88 7.93 9.48
CA ILE A 3 3.32 7.34 8.27
C ILE A 3 2.28 8.31 7.71
N HIS A 4 2.49 8.76 6.48
CA HIS A 4 1.60 9.67 5.79
C HIS A 4 0.89 8.93 4.66
N TRP A 5 -0.43 8.85 4.77
CA TRP A 5 -1.27 8.31 3.70
C TRP A 5 -1.60 9.45 2.75
N ARG A 6 -0.99 9.44 1.59
CA ARG A 6 -1.27 10.45 0.57
C ARG A 6 -2.68 10.27 0.04
N ARG A 7 -3.21 11.32 -0.57
CA ARG A 7 -4.57 11.29 -1.09
C ARG A 7 -4.78 10.13 -2.06
N SER A 8 -3.83 9.87 -2.93
CA SER A 8 -3.90 8.75 -3.87
C SER A 8 -4.02 7.41 -3.16
N ALA A 9 -3.37 7.26 -2.00
CA ALA A 9 -3.48 6.03 -1.21
C ALA A 9 -4.86 5.90 -0.58
N VAL A 10 -5.38 6.98 -0.02
CA VAL A 10 -6.74 6.97 0.55
C VAL A 10 -7.75 6.64 -0.55
N ASP A 11 -7.64 7.30 -1.69
CA ASP A 11 -8.53 7.04 -2.84
C ASP A 11 -8.42 5.59 -3.31
N SER A 12 -7.21 5.02 -3.28
CA SER A 12 -7.03 3.63 -3.68
C SER A 12 -7.72 2.65 -2.73
N LEU A 13 -7.76 2.96 -1.43
CA LEU A 13 -8.50 2.13 -0.47
C LEU A 13 -10.00 2.21 -0.71
N ILE A 14 -10.51 3.40 -1.02
CA ILE A 14 -11.92 3.58 -1.35
C ILE A 14 -12.27 2.78 -2.62
N SER A 15 -11.42 2.87 -3.64
CA SER A 15 -11.60 2.12 -4.88
C SER A 15 -11.54 0.61 -4.65
N LEU A 16 -10.65 0.18 -3.76
CA LEU A 16 -10.53 -1.23 -3.40
C LEU A 16 -11.83 -1.76 -2.78
N ASP A 17 -12.40 -1.02 -1.83
CA ASP A 17 -13.65 -1.44 -1.22
C ASP A 17 -14.80 -1.46 -2.21
N LYS A 18 -14.83 -0.49 -3.13
CA LYS A 18 -15.84 -0.47 -4.19
C LYS A 18 -15.71 -1.71 -5.07
N TRP A 19 -14.50 -2.03 -5.50
CA TRP A 19 -14.24 -3.21 -6.30
C TRP A 19 -14.64 -4.49 -5.58
N ARG A 20 -14.32 -4.59 -4.28
CA ARG A 20 -14.68 -5.76 -3.48
C ARG A 20 -16.19 -5.93 -3.39
N ARG A 21 -16.93 -4.83 -3.22
CA ARG A 21 -18.40 -4.91 -3.20
C ARG A 21 -18.96 -5.40 -4.53
N GLU A 22 -18.36 -4.98 -5.63
CA GLU A 22 -18.79 -5.40 -6.97
C GLU A 22 -18.63 -6.91 -7.18
N ILE A 23 -17.70 -7.55 -6.49
CA ILE A 23 -17.50 -8.99 -6.54
C ILE A 23 -18.01 -9.67 -5.28
N GLU A 24 -18.91 -9.01 -4.56
CA GLU A 24 -19.62 -9.55 -3.38
C GLU A 24 -18.71 -9.90 -2.21
N LEU A 25 -17.61 -9.17 -2.03
CA LEU A 25 -16.74 -9.30 -0.87
C LEU A 25 -16.95 -8.14 0.09
N LYS A 26 -16.70 -8.39 1.37
CA LYS A 26 -16.83 -7.36 2.40
C LYS A 26 -15.75 -6.29 2.26
N PRO A 27 -16.05 -5.05 2.70
CA PRO A 27 -15.03 -3.99 2.76
C PRO A 27 -13.84 -4.40 3.62
N ILE A 28 -12.66 -3.95 3.26
CA ILE A 28 -11.43 -4.31 3.97
C ILE A 28 -10.53 -3.10 4.24
N ALA A 29 -10.91 -1.92 3.72
CA ALA A 29 -10.01 -0.76 3.73
C ALA A 29 -9.51 -0.38 5.13
N SER A 30 -10.39 -0.30 6.11
CA SER A 30 -10.01 0.07 7.48
C SER A 30 -9.06 -0.96 8.10
N PHE A 31 -9.37 -2.21 7.93
CA PHE A 31 -8.53 -3.31 8.44
C PHE A 31 -7.16 -3.31 7.76
N LEU A 32 -7.16 -3.13 6.44
CA LEU A 32 -5.94 -3.13 5.65
C LEU A 32 -5.05 -1.94 6.01
N ARG A 33 -5.65 -0.76 6.19
CA ARG A 33 -4.91 0.43 6.60
C ARG A 33 -4.21 0.21 7.94
N GLU A 34 -4.94 -0.33 8.91
CA GLU A 34 -4.37 -0.63 10.22
C GLU A 34 -3.25 -1.67 10.12
N HIS A 35 -3.47 -2.71 9.33
CA HIS A 35 -2.48 -3.75 9.13
C HIS A 35 -1.19 -3.20 8.50
N ILE A 36 -1.33 -2.34 7.49
CA ILE A 36 -0.19 -1.71 6.84
C ILE A 36 0.55 -0.77 7.80
N ASN A 37 -0.19 0.03 8.56
CA ASN A 37 0.41 0.91 9.57
C ASN A 37 1.22 0.10 10.58
N ASN A 38 0.66 -0.99 11.08
CA ASN A 38 1.35 -1.85 12.04
C ASN A 38 2.60 -2.47 11.44
N TYR A 39 2.54 -2.87 10.19
CA TYR A 39 3.71 -3.41 9.51
C TYR A 39 4.86 -2.40 9.49
N PHE A 40 4.58 -1.17 9.05
CA PHE A 40 5.61 -0.14 8.96
C PHE A 40 6.11 0.30 10.33
N GLN A 41 5.25 0.35 11.33
CA GLN A 41 5.66 0.69 12.69
C GLN A 41 6.66 -0.32 13.27
N GLY A 42 6.58 -1.56 12.86
CA GLY A 42 7.45 -2.63 13.34
C GLY A 42 8.76 -2.77 12.59
N GLN A 43 9.04 -1.96 11.57
CA GLN A 43 10.24 -2.09 10.75
C GLN A 43 11.36 -1.17 11.22
N ASP A 44 12.59 -1.67 11.13
CA ASP A 44 13.78 -0.87 11.34
C ASP A 44 14.42 -0.59 9.98
N PHE A 45 14.14 0.57 9.43
CA PHE A 45 14.60 0.94 8.09
C PHE A 45 16.08 1.29 8.02
N SER A 46 16.77 1.39 9.16
CA SER A 46 18.21 1.57 9.18
C SER A 46 18.93 0.25 8.85
N VAL A 47 18.24 -0.86 9.05
CA VAL A 47 18.79 -2.20 8.78
C VAL A 47 18.36 -2.72 7.42
N TYR A 48 17.09 -2.53 7.08
CA TYR A 48 16.53 -3.10 5.86
C TYR A 48 15.36 -2.29 5.36
N VAL A 49 15.33 -2.04 4.07
CA VAL A 49 14.20 -1.36 3.42
C VAL A 49 13.43 -2.41 2.61
N PRO A 50 12.21 -2.77 3.05
CA PRO A 50 11.46 -3.83 2.38
C PRO A 50 10.94 -3.43 1.00
N GLY A 51 10.71 -4.44 0.17
CA GLY A 51 10.17 -4.23 -1.17
C GLY A 51 11.27 -3.97 -2.20
N LYS A 52 10.85 -3.61 -3.40
CA LYS A 52 11.76 -3.35 -4.50
C LYS A 52 11.49 -1.99 -5.12
N ALA A 53 12.52 -1.38 -5.66
CA ALA A 53 12.38 -0.11 -6.36
C ALA A 53 11.53 -0.28 -7.62
N VAL A 54 10.60 0.63 -7.83
CA VAL A 54 9.71 0.62 -9.00
C VAL A 54 9.56 2.03 -9.52
N VAL A 55 9.15 2.15 -10.78
CA VAL A 55 8.84 3.42 -11.41
C VAL A 55 7.41 3.36 -11.89
N LEU A 56 6.58 4.30 -11.43
CA LEU A 56 5.21 4.45 -11.90
C LEU A 56 5.04 5.85 -12.45
N LYS A 57 4.52 5.94 -13.67
CA LYS A 57 4.25 7.21 -14.31
C LYS A 57 3.27 8.02 -13.46
N GLY A 58 3.60 9.29 -13.22
CA GLY A 58 2.75 10.17 -12.42
C GLY A 58 3.00 10.11 -10.92
N TYR A 59 3.94 9.28 -10.48
CA TYR A 59 4.30 9.15 -9.07
C TYR A 59 5.74 9.57 -8.84
N PRO A 60 6.09 9.93 -7.59
CA PRO A 60 7.45 10.38 -7.31
C PRO A 60 8.52 9.33 -7.62
N VAL A 61 9.75 9.80 -7.80
CA VAL A 61 10.91 8.90 -7.85
C VAL A 61 11.16 8.30 -6.48
N ASN A 62 12.00 7.28 -6.40
CA ASN A 62 12.31 6.56 -5.15
C ASN A 62 11.13 5.79 -4.58
N LEU A 63 10.17 5.45 -5.43
CA LEU A 63 9.03 4.64 -5.04
C LEU A 63 9.45 3.19 -4.88
N ARG A 64 8.90 2.53 -3.87
CA ARG A 64 9.11 1.10 -3.64
C ARG A 64 7.77 0.39 -3.60
N MET A 65 7.76 -0.86 -4.04
CA MET A 65 6.56 -1.70 -4.01
C MET A 65 6.81 -2.87 -3.06
N LEU A 66 5.89 -3.04 -2.14
CA LEU A 66 5.93 -4.06 -1.11
C LEU A 66 4.69 -4.93 -1.22
N LEU A 67 4.84 -6.23 -1.02
CA LEU A 67 3.72 -7.16 -0.97
C LEU A 67 3.37 -7.43 0.50
N ILE A 68 2.12 -7.16 0.87
CA ILE A 68 1.64 -7.41 2.23
C ILE A 68 0.48 -8.40 2.17
N SER A 69 0.64 -9.52 2.84
CA SER A 69 -0.39 -10.55 2.90
C SER A 69 -1.32 -10.31 4.07
N VAL A 70 -2.61 -10.53 3.84
CA VAL A 70 -3.64 -10.43 4.86
C VAL A 70 -4.43 -11.72 4.82
N GLY A 71 -4.26 -12.55 5.85
CA GLY A 71 -4.89 -13.87 5.87
C GLY A 71 -4.35 -14.78 4.78
N LYS A 72 -5.24 -15.50 4.13
CA LYS A 72 -4.88 -16.45 3.06
C LYS A 72 -5.09 -15.90 1.66
N SER A 73 -5.44 -14.63 1.56
CA SER A 73 -5.67 -14.02 0.24
C SER A 73 -4.36 -13.70 -0.46
N ASP A 74 -4.45 -13.34 -1.74
CA ASP A 74 -3.30 -12.86 -2.49
C ASP A 74 -2.74 -11.59 -1.83
N PRO A 75 -1.42 -11.39 -1.88
CA PRO A 75 -0.83 -10.22 -1.24
C PRO A 75 -1.22 -8.93 -1.93
N TYR A 76 -1.43 -7.89 -1.13
CA TYR A 76 -1.69 -6.55 -1.65
C TYR A 76 -0.39 -5.87 -2.01
N LYS A 77 -0.40 -5.09 -3.09
CA LYS A 77 0.74 -4.25 -3.48
C LYS A 77 0.62 -2.91 -2.77
N VAL A 78 1.64 -2.53 -2.03
CA VAL A 78 1.70 -1.25 -1.33
C VAL A 78 2.85 -0.45 -1.91
N PHE A 79 2.55 0.72 -2.46
CA PHE A 79 3.54 1.60 -3.06
C PHE A 79 3.84 2.74 -2.10
N TYR A 80 5.10 2.87 -1.72
CA TYR A 80 5.51 3.82 -0.70
C TYR A 80 6.91 4.36 -0.99
N ARG A 81 7.28 5.43 -0.32
CA ARG A 81 8.66 5.87 -0.30
C ARG A 81 9.05 6.31 1.10
N ILE A 82 10.33 6.26 1.38
CA ILE A 82 10.89 6.74 2.63
C ILE A 82 11.49 8.11 2.37
N THR A 83 11.07 9.09 3.13
CA THR A 83 11.74 10.39 3.19
C THR A 83 12.61 10.40 4.43
N LYS A 84 13.25 11.52 4.74
CA LYS A 84 14.23 11.61 5.82
C LYS A 84 13.76 10.96 7.13
N ASP A 85 12.54 11.26 7.57
CA ASP A 85 12.02 10.77 8.84
C ASP A 85 10.64 10.12 8.71
N ASP A 86 10.10 10.05 7.51
CA ASP A 86 8.71 9.66 7.30
C ASP A 86 8.58 8.59 6.24
N ILE A 87 7.46 7.90 6.31
CA ILE A 87 7.01 6.99 5.24
C ILE A 87 5.81 7.63 4.58
N GLU A 88 5.80 7.67 3.26
CA GLU A 88 4.66 8.15 2.50
C GLU A 88 4.08 7.00 1.70
N ILE A 89 2.79 6.71 1.91
CA ILE A 89 2.10 5.65 1.18
C ILE A 89 1.30 6.30 0.06
N PHE A 90 1.49 5.81 -1.17
CA PHE A 90 0.91 6.40 -2.36
C PHE A 90 -0.21 5.59 -2.99
N LEU A 91 -0.19 4.27 -2.86
CA LEU A 91 -1.14 3.43 -3.56
C LEU A 91 -1.21 2.05 -2.91
N VAL A 92 -2.42 1.48 -2.84
CA VAL A 92 -2.64 0.11 -2.38
C VAL A 92 -3.52 -0.59 -3.41
N ARG A 93 -3.08 -1.75 -3.90
CA ARG A 93 -3.81 -2.48 -4.94
C ARG A 93 -3.84 -3.97 -4.67
N HIS A 94 -4.95 -4.59 -4.97
CA HIS A 94 -5.02 -6.05 -5.03
C HIS A 94 -4.51 -6.49 -6.40
N PRO A 95 -3.74 -7.60 -6.50
CA PRO A 95 -3.22 -8.06 -7.80
C PRO A 95 -4.27 -8.33 -8.85
N ARG A 96 -5.49 -8.66 -8.42
CA ARG A 96 -6.59 -9.00 -9.32
C ARG A 96 -7.43 -7.79 -9.75
N GLN A 97 -7.16 -6.60 -9.20
CA GLN A 97 -7.80 -5.40 -9.72
C GLN A 97 -7.27 -5.09 -11.11
N ASN A 98 -8.07 -4.33 -11.87
CA ASN A 98 -7.68 -3.92 -13.20
C ASN A 98 -6.31 -3.24 -13.16
N GLN A 99 -5.39 -3.74 -13.96
CA GLN A 99 -4.02 -3.25 -13.99
C GLN A 99 -3.90 -2.13 -15.02
N MET A 100 -4.03 -0.90 -14.54
CA MET A 100 -3.92 0.27 -15.39
C MET A 100 -2.52 0.89 -15.38
N PHE A 101 -1.58 0.21 -14.73
CA PHE A 101 -0.20 0.68 -14.63
C PHE A 101 0.77 -0.45 -14.80
#